data_cc08a2119e72e9ccdd481aeb65e4fe2e
#
_entry.id   cc08a2119e72e9ccdd481aeb65e4fe2e
#
_cell.length_a   1.000
_cell.length_b   1.000
_cell.length_c   1.000
_cell.angle_alpha   90.00
_cell.angle_beta   90.00
_cell.angle_gamma   90.00
#
_symmetry.space_group_name_H-M   'P 1'
#
loop_
_entity.id
_entity.type
_entity.pdbx_description
1 polymer ?
#
loop_
_entity_poly.entity_id
_entity_poly.type
_entity_poly.pdbx_seq_one_letter_code
_entity_poly.pdbx_strand_id
1 'polypeptide(L)'
;MKNKLTFLALLLGAIFLSSSGFAQKIQLKKVADLNIESLAPVGIRDYDPVKDEYLGFVNKGSDGLELAIFDSKGKILVSEVRRGDGPNYYSSSALTMGFAPDEGIFVQTSTEFLKYDREFNVIKRIRFEPKFTTEVYSGPREKFIPLSKGDQISFLTSVSNISGMALGPEVPSKTQLIEYYDPSLQSVQSIAPLSERAVFQGYQDEKTPVPIYSIYGLNSKENLLYLTTTIDNEITVYNPINWFVVKRIKVKHEKFKPLDNIPLKETNFDRVERYKLYAENQKLLMFDSDLLGLVYILGESEASFESRKNTGIKSRLKDPESYRLILFKDGVQLPGEHMISSGLIEMPLPNNRFLVKVSEGDEEMEYYPYEIWEVVEN
;
A
#
# COMPACT_ATOMS: atom_id res chain seq x y z
N MET A 1 43.85 45.77 7.19
CA MET A 1 42.40 45.46 7.11
C MET A 1 41.99 44.87 5.74
N LYS A 2 42.59 45.18 4.62
CA LYS A 2 42.20 44.64 3.29
C LYS A 2 42.35 43.12 3.16
N ASN A 3 43.38 42.51 3.77
CA ASN A 3 43.61 41.04 3.63
C ASN A 3 42.60 40.16 4.37
N LYS A 4 41.93 40.65 5.43
CA LYS A 4 40.91 39.90 6.14
C LYS A 4 39.57 39.80 5.36
N LEU A 5 39.24 40.82 4.59
CA LEU A 5 38.03 40.83 3.79
C LEU A 5 38.11 39.84 2.60
N THR A 6 39.31 39.76 1.98
CA THR A 6 39.56 38.84 0.88
C THR A 6 39.50 37.36 1.31
N PHE A 7 39.99 37.07 2.52
CA PHE A 7 39.93 35.71 3.05
C PHE A 7 38.51 35.28 3.43
N LEU A 8 37.70 36.20 3.95
CA LEU A 8 36.30 35.94 4.28
C LEU A 8 35.44 35.72 3.01
N ALA A 9 35.72 36.48 1.94
CA ALA A 9 35.02 36.29 0.67
C ALA A 9 35.38 34.97 -0.01
N LEU A 10 36.63 34.50 0.09
CA LEU A 10 37.08 33.19 -0.39
C LEU A 10 36.45 32.04 0.40
N LEU A 11 36.34 32.19 1.72
CA LEU A 11 35.72 31.18 2.57
C LEU A 11 34.22 31.07 2.32
N LEU A 12 33.52 32.19 2.15
CA LEU A 12 32.10 32.21 1.76
C LEU A 12 31.88 31.64 0.33
N GLY A 13 32.75 31.96 -0.62
CA GLY A 13 32.71 31.37 -1.96
C GLY A 13 32.91 29.85 -1.97
N ALA A 14 33.81 29.34 -1.13
CA ALA A 14 34.05 27.91 -0.98
C ALA A 14 32.85 27.15 -0.35
N ILE A 15 32.13 27.79 0.57
CA ILE A 15 30.92 27.22 1.19
C ILE A 15 29.78 27.17 0.19
N PHE A 16 29.66 28.15 -0.73
CA PHE A 16 28.64 28.14 -1.79
C PHE A 16 28.96 27.15 -2.91
N LEU A 17 30.23 26.84 -3.17
CA LEU A 17 30.61 25.86 -4.17
C LEU A 17 30.49 24.39 -3.71
N SER A 18 30.50 24.15 -2.41
CA SER A 18 30.31 22.81 -1.84
C SER A 18 28.83 22.42 -1.72
N SER A 19 27.87 23.32 -1.98
CA SER A 19 26.43 23.02 -1.96
C SER A 19 25.84 22.69 -3.33
N SER A 20 26.63 22.58 -4.39
CA SER A 20 26.20 21.85 -5.59
C SER A 20 26.23 20.36 -5.27
N GLY A 21 25.34 19.94 -4.36
CA GLY A 21 25.01 18.54 -4.20
C GLY A 21 24.69 17.98 -5.57
N PHE A 22 25.45 17.01 -6.04
CA PHE A 22 25.09 16.21 -7.20
C PHE A 22 23.67 15.72 -6.92
N ALA A 23 22.69 16.29 -7.61
CA ALA A 23 21.34 15.77 -7.55
C ALA A 23 21.42 14.32 -8.02
N GLN A 24 21.39 13.38 -7.11
CA GLN A 24 21.46 11.95 -7.38
C GLN A 24 20.36 11.64 -8.39
N LYS A 25 20.75 11.28 -9.60
CA LYS A 25 19.77 11.04 -10.67
C LYS A 25 19.25 9.63 -10.52
N ILE A 26 17.99 9.53 -10.15
CA ILE A 26 17.27 8.25 -10.10
C ILE A 26 16.79 7.89 -11.49
N GLN A 27 16.93 6.62 -11.84
CA GLN A 27 16.38 6.05 -13.06
C GLN A 27 15.65 4.75 -12.72
N LEU A 28 14.48 4.57 -13.33
CA LEU A 28 13.74 3.30 -13.29
C LEU A 28 14.12 2.47 -14.52
N LYS A 29 14.47 1.21 -14.32
CA LYS A 29 14.91 0.30 -15.39
C LYS A 29 14.15 -1.02 -15.28
N LYS A 30 13.52 -1.45 -16.36
CA LYS A 30 13.00 -2.81 -16.48
C LYS A 30 14.18 -3.79 -16.56
N VAL A 31 14.17 -4.83 -15.73
CA VAL A 31 15.26 -5.82 -15.61
C VAL A 31 14.83 -7.22 -15.98
N ALA A 32 13.54 -7.58 -15.87
CA ALA A 32 13.04 -8.90 -16.27
C ALA A 32 11.55 -8.87 -16.58
N ASP A 33 11.07 -9.94 -17.21
CA ASP A 33 9.65 -10.29 -17.34
C ASP A 33 9.34 -11.49 -16.44
N LEU A 34 8.12 -11.51 -15.89
CA LEU A 34 7.55 -12.64 -15.15
C LEU A 34 6.18 -12.96 -15.75
N ASN A 35 6.06 -14.08 -16.43
CA ASN A 35 4.81 -14.50 -17.04
C ASN A 35 4.17 -15.62 -16.21
N ILE A 36 3.04 -15.34 -15.58
CA ILE A 36 2.32 -16.34 -14.80
C ILE A 36 1.47 -17.21 -15.71
N GLU A 37 1.63 -18.52 -15.62
CA GLU A 37 0.90 -19.53 -16.39
C GLU A 37 -0.58 -19.61 -15.92
N SER A 38 -1.37 -18.60 -16.27
CA SER A 38 -2.79 -18.53 -15.90
C SER A 38 -3.58 -17.75 -16.95
N LEU A 39 -4.73 -18.29 -17.37
CA LEU A 39 -5.71 -17.58 -18.19
C LEU A 39 -6.62 -16.68 -17.35
N ALA A 40 -6.70 -16.93 -16.05
CA ALA A 40 -7.50 -16.14 -15.13
C ALA A 40 -6.65 -15.01 -14.49
N PRO A 41 -7.26 -13.87 -14.16
CA PRO A 41 -6.54 -12.76 -13.53
C PRO A 41 -5.81 -13.18 -12.26
N VAL A 42 -4.53 -12.80 -12.18
CA VAL A 42 -3.65 -13.08 -11.04
C VAL A 42 -3.37 -11.80 -10.26
N GLY A 43 -3.29 -11.91 -8.95
CA GLY A 43 -2.82 -10.86 -8.07
C GLY A 43 -1.71 -11.35 -7.15
N ILE A 44 -0.49 -10.87 -7.35
CA ILE A 44 0.64 -11.18 -6.48
C ILE A 44 0.59 -10.28 -5.24
N ARG A 45 0.94 -10.82 -4.06
CA ARG A 45 0.86 -10.10 -2.77
C ARG A 45 2.13 -10.14 -1.96
N ASP A 46 2.90 -11.21 -2.06
CA ASP A 46 4.14 -11.36 -1.32
C ASP A 46 5.18 -12.13 -2.13
N TYR A 47 6.41 -12.04 -1.70
CA TYR A 47 7.56 -12.71 -2.29
C TYR A 47 8.46 -13.28 -1.19
N ASP A 48 8.82 -14.55 -1.32
CA ASP A 48 9.80 -15.24 -0.48
C ASP A 48 11.17 -15.17 -1.14
N PRO A 49 12.11 -14.35 -0.64
CA PRO A 49 13.43 -14.22 -1.25
C PRO A 49 14.34 -15.44 -1.03
N VAL A 50 14.00 -16.33 -0.12
CA VAL A 50 14.79 -17.54 0.16
C VAL A 50 14.47 -18.64 -0.84
N LYS A 51 13.18 -18.80 -1.16
CA LYS A 51 12.69 -19.82 -2.08
C LYS A 51 12.52 -19.33 -3.52
N ASP A 52 12.63 -18.02 -3.74
CA ASP A 52 12.37 -17.35 -5.01
C ASP A 52 10.94 -17.65 -5.51
N GLU A 53 9.96 -17.45 -4.64
CA GLU A 53 8.56 -17.79 -4.88
C GLU A 53 7.65 -16.61 -4.59
N TYR A 54 6.55 -16.53 -5.30
CA TYR A 54 5.50 -15.52 -5.13
C TYR A 54 4.27 -16.13 -4.47
N LEU A 55 3.63 -15.36 -3.60
CA LEU A 55 2.32 -15.67 -3.04
C LEU A 55 1.28 -14.72 -3.61
N GLY A 56 0.12 -15.25 -3.93
CA GLY A 56 -0.97 -14.45 -4.45
C GLY A 56 -2.27 -15.22 -4.58
N PHE A 57 -3.08 -14.81 -5.52
CA PHE A 57 -4.34 -15.47 -5.82
C PHE A 57 -4.62 -15.47 -7.31
N VAL A 58 -5.42 -16.47 -7.73
CA VAL A 58 -5.99 -16.57 -9.07
C VAL A 58 -7.50 -16.31 -8.96
N ASN A 59 -8.01 -15.38 -9.76
CA ASN A 59 -9.43 -15.04 -9.74
C ASN A 59 -10.19 -15.88 -10.79
N LYS A 60 -10.90 -16.89 -10.35
CA LYS A 60 -11.71 -17.78 -11.20
C LYS A 60 -13.14 -17.26 -11.43
N GLY A 61 -13.38 -15.99 -11.22
CA GLY A 61 -14.70 -15.38 -11.41
C GLY A 61 -15.73 -15.90 -10.40
N SER A 62 -16.76 -16.61 -10.89
CA SER A 62 -17.83 -17.19 -10.04
C SER A 62 -17.32 -18.24 -9.05
N ASP A 63 -16.24 -18.93 -9.38
CA ASP A 63 -15.67 -20.00 -8.54
C ASP A 63 -14.82 -19.46 -7.38
N GLY A 64 -14.61 -18.14 -7.37
CA GLY A 64 -13.95 -17.43 -6.27
C GLY A 64 -12.46 -17.20 -6.47
N LEU A 65 -11.77 -16.87 -5.38
CA LEU A 65 -10.34 -16.66 -5.34
C LEU A 65 -9.64 -17.94 -4.88
N GLU A 66 -8.71 -18.44 -5.69
CA GLU A 66 -7.76 -19.47 -5.27
C GLU A 66 -6.53 -18.80 -4.69
N LEU A 67 -6.12 -19.18 -3.49
CA LEU A 67 -4.81 -18.86 -2.95
C LEU A 67 -3.76 -19.63 -3.74
N ALA A 68 -2.66 -19.01 -4.14
CA ALA A 68 -1.68 -19.66 -4.99
C ALA A 68 -0.25 -19.28 -4.63
N ILE A 69 0.67 -20.24 -4.81
CA ILE A 69 2.12 -20.06 -4.78
C ILE A 69 2.63 -20.27 -6.20
N PHE A 70 3.50 -19.38 -6.64
CA PHE A 70 4.13 -19.41 -7.97
C PHE A 70 5.63 -19.45 -7.81
N ASP A 71 6.31 -20.16 -8.69
CA ASP A 71 7.78 -20.09 -8.78
C ASP A 71 8.24 -18.77 -9.48
N SER A 72 9.53 -18.54 -9.48
CA SER A 72 10.15 -17.39 -10.16
C SER A 72 10.02 -17.37 -11.68
N LYS A 73 9.54 -18.45 -12.29
CA LYS A 73 9.25 -18.55 -13.72
C LYS A 73 7.76 -18.33 -14.03
N GLY A 74 6.94 -18.17 -13.00
CA GLY A 74 5.49 -17.94 -13.14
C GLY A 74 4.63 -19.20 -13.16
N LYS A 75 5.22 -20.38 -12.89
CA LYS A 75 4.48 -21.63 -12.81
C LYS A 75 3.74 -21.71 -11.47
N ILE A 76 2.49 -22.12 -11.49
CA ILE A 76 1.71 -22.41 -10.29
C ILE A 76 2.25 -23.68 -9.64
N LEU A 77 2.76 -23.58 -8.41
CA LEU A 77 3.24 -24.70 -7.61
C LEU A 77 2.10 -25.35 -6.82
N VAL A 78 1.28 -24.52 -6.18
CA VAL A 78 0.12 -24.95 -5.41
C VAL A 78 -0.98 -23.91 -5.60
N SER A 79 -2.22 -24.35 -5.76
CA SER A 79 -3.38 -23.45 -5.70
C SER A 79 -4.59 -24.13 -5.07
N GLU A 80 -5.33 -23.39 -4.23
CA GLU A 80 -6.48 -23.94 -3.49
C GLU A 80 -7.56 -22.88 -3.23
N VAL A 81 -8.80 -23.25 -3.45
CA VAL A 81 -9.95 -22.47 -3.00
C VAL A 81 -10.13 -22.69 -1.49
N ARG A 82 -9.95 -21.64 -0.70
CA ARG A 82 -10.04 -21.70 0.75
C ARG A 82 -11.10 -20.79 1.35
N ARG A 83 -11.97 -20.24 0.54
CA ARG A 83 -13.15 -19.50 1.01
C ARG A 83 -14.36 -20.44 1.10
N GLY A 84 -15.04 -20.45 2.25
CA GLY A 84 -16.22 -21.29 2.47
C GLY A 84 -16.32 -21.81 3.90
N ASP A 85 -17.04 -22.92 4.05
CA ASP A 85 -17.24 -23.60 5.32
C ASP A 85 -16.35 -24.83 5.41
N GLY A 86 -15.67 -25.01 6.55
CA GLY A 86 -14.83 -26.16 6.79
C GLY A 86 -13.56 -25.86 7.58
N PRO A 87 -12.80 -26.86 7.99
CA PRO A 87 -11.64 -26.68 8.87
C PRO A 87 -10.50 -25.90 8.21
N ASN A 88 -10.33 -26.03 6.88
CA ASN A 88 -9.28 -25.37 6.13
C ASN A 88 -9.77 -24.11 5.40
N TYR A 89 -11.01 -23.67 5.63
CA TYR A 89 -11.61 -22.55 4.93
C TYR A 89 -11.73 -21.30 5.82
N TYR A 90 -11.61 -20.12 5.23
CA TYR A 90 -11.98 -18.87 5.88
C TYR A 90 -13.38 -18.42 5.46
N SER A 91 -14.11 -17.81 6.39
CA SER A 91 -15.55 -17.54 6.23
C SER A 91 -15.87 -16.23 5.51
N SER A 92 -14.96 -15.26 5.52
CA SER A 92 -15.15 -13.94 4.92
C SER A 92 -14.07 -13.64 3.88
N SER A 93 -14.10 -12.46 3.25
CA SER A 93 -13.07 -12.10 2.27
C SER A 93 -11.70 -11.94 2.92
N ALA A 94 -10.65 -12.47 2.27
CA ALA A 94 -9.28 -12.22 2.67
C ALA A 94 -8.92 -10.75 2.45
N LEU A 95 -8.41 -10.08 3.47
CA LEU A 95 -8.00 -8.67 3.45
C LEU A 95 -6.51 -8.53 3.17
N THR A 96 -5.69 -9.38 3.81
CA THR A 96 -4.24 -9.41 3.64
C THR A 96 -3.75 -10.84 3.59
N MET A 97 -2.60 -11.05 2.94
CA MET A 97 -1.87 -12.32 2.99
C MET A 97 -0.37 -12.07 2.90
N GLY A 98 0.42 -13.05 3.34
CA GLY A 98 1.87 -12.99 3.24
C GLY A 98 2.53 -14.29 3.67
N PHE A 99 3.77 -14.50 3.28
CA PHE A 99 4.59 -15.60 3.79
C PHE A 99 4.89 -15.39 5.27
N ALA A 100 4.87 -16.47 6.03
CA ALA A 100 5.30 -16.49 7.41
C ALA A 100 6.82 -16.74 7.48
N PRO A 101 7.51 -16.22 8.50
CA PRO A 101 8.96 -16.45 8.67
C PRO A 101 9.35 -17.94 8.81
N ASP A 102 8.42 -18.80 9.20
CA ASP A 102 8.60 -20.23 9.39
C ASP A 102 7.98 -21.08 8.26
N GLU A 103 8.05 -20.57 7.03
CA GLU A 103 7.59 -21.23 5.81
C GLU A 103 6.07 -21.37 5.64
N GLY A 104 5.26 -20.95 6.60
CA GLY A 104 3.79 -20.95 6.48
C GLY A 104 3.29 -19.75 5.66
N ILE A 105 1.97 -19.65 5.59
CA ILE A 105 1.27 -18.55 4.92
C ILE A 105 0.29 -17.95 5.90
N PHE A 106 0.32 -16.62 6.04
CA PHE A 106 -0.66 -15.88 6.79
C PHE A 106 -1.79 -15.38 5.89
N VAL A 107 -3.01 -15.53 6.34
CA VAL A 107 -4.20 -14.92 5.74
C VAL A 107 -5.01 -14.27 6.83
N GLN A 108 -5.38 -13.01 6.64
CA GLN A 108 -6.25 -12.28 7.54
C GLN A 108 -7.55 -11.93 6.83
N THR A 109 -8.66 -12.13 7.51
CA THR A 109 -9.99 -11.69 7.11
C THR A 109 -10.48 -10.61 8.07
N SER A 110 -11.72 -10.14 7.92
CA SER A 110 -12.35 -9.21 8.87
C SER A 110 -12.59 -9.81 10.26
N THR A 111 -12.63 -11.14 10.39
CA THR A 111 -13.00 -11.84 11.63
C THR A 111 -12.02 -12.91 12.06
N GLU A 112 -11.08 -13.28 11.22
CA GLU A 112 -10.17 -14.39 11.48
C GLU A 112 -8.75 -14.05 11.00
N PHE A 113 -7.81 -14.58 11.77
CA PHE A 113 -6.42 -14.74 11.34
C PHE A 113 -6.14 -16.24 11.21
N LEU A 114 -5.57 -16.62 10.07
CA LEU A 114 -5.22 -18.00 9.77
C LEU A 114 -3.74 -18.10 9.43
N LYS A 115 -3.11 -19.16 9.92
CA LYS A 115 -1.82 -19.62 9.44
C LYS A 115 -2.02 -20.96 8.74
N TYR A 116 -1.56 -21.05 7.54
CA TYR A 116 -1.56 -22.25 6.70
C TYR A 116 -0.16 -22.83 6.57
N ASP A 117 -0.09 -24.13 6.28
CA ASP A 117 1.09 -24.72 5.64
C ASP A 117 1.14 -24.35 4.15
N ARG A 118 2.12 -24.90 3.44
CA ARG A 118 2.32 -24.58 2.01
C ARG A 118 1.30 -25.27 1.09
N GLU A 119 0.58 -26.27 1.57
CA GLU A 119 -0.53 -26.94 0.90
C GLU A 119 -1.89 -26.30 1.25
N PHE A 120 -1.86 -25.14 1.90
CA PHE A 120 -3.03 -24.41 2.40
C PHE A 120 -3.91 -25.21 3.35
N ASN A 121 -3.33 -26.04 4.22
CA ASN A 121 -4.01 -26.61 5.38
C ASN A 121 -3.83 -25.69 6.59
N VAL A 122 -4.88 -25.49 7.38
CA VAL A 122 -4.83 -24.62 8.55
C VAL A 122 -3.98 -25.22 9.65
N ILE A 123 -2.90 -24.55 10.01
CA ILE A 123 -2.06 -24.86 11.19
C ILE A 123 -2.62 -24.16 12.44
N LYS A 124 -3.06 -22.91 12.29
CA LYS A 124 -3.56 -22.09 13.40
C LYS A 124 -4.69 -21.18 12.92
N ARG A 125 -5.70 -21.06 13.76
CA ARG A 125 -6.84 -20.14 13.54
C ARG A 125 -7.07 -19.33 14.82
N ILE A 126 -7.20 -18.03 14.65
CA ILE A 126 -7.58 -17.11 15.72
C ILE A 126 -8.78 -16.33 15.23
N ARG A 127 -9.88 -16.40 15.96
CA ARG A 127 -11.07 -15.58 15.70
C ARG A 127 -11.04 -14.36 16.59
N PHE A 128 -11.46 -13.25 16.05
CA PHE A 128 -11.62 -12.00 16.77
C PHE A 128 -12.90 -11.29 16.34
N GLU A 129 -13.44 -10.51 17.26
CA GLU A 129 -14.61 -9.69 16.94
C GLU A 129 -14.14 -8.37 16.34
N PRO A 130 -14.54 -8.04 15.10
CA PRO A 130 -14.22 -6.74 14.54
C PRO A 130 -14.98 -5.68 15.32
N LYS A 131 -14.31 -4.58 15.65
CA LYS A 131 -14.98 -3.45 16.30
C LYS A 131 -16.03 -2.80 15.40
N PHE A 132 -15.95 -3.05 14.10
CA PHE A 132 -16.83 -2.46 13.09
C PHE A 132 -17.21 -3.52 12.06
N THR A 133 -18.49 -3.54 11.71
CA THR A 133 -19.11 -4.58 10.86
C THR A 133 -19.10 -4.26 9.36
N THR A 134 -18.37 -3.27 8.90
CA THR A 134 -18.41 -2.90 7.50
C THR A 134 -17.48 -3.77 6.68
N GLU A 135 -18.03 -4.74 6.00
CA GLU A 135 -17.30 -5.57 5.05
C GLU A 135 -16.98 -4.76 3.78
N VAL A 136 -15.71 -4.52 3.54
CA VAL A 136 -15.24 -4.08 2.22
C VAL A 136 -14.97 -5.33 1.39
N TYR A 137 -15.84 -5.62 0.46
CA TYR A 137 -15.66 -6.74 -0.48
C TYR A 137 -14.52 -6.43 -1.45
N SER A 138 -13.31 -6.77 -1.06
CA SER A 138 -12.15 -6.72 -1.95
C SER A 138 -11.24 -7.89 -1.61
N GLY A 139 -10.66 -8.49 -2.65
CA GLY A 139 -9.61 -9.48 -2.46
C GLY A 139 -8.40 -8.89 -1.72
N PRO A 140 -7.42 -9.71 -1.35
CA PRO A 140 -6.24 -9.26 -0.62
C PRO A 140 -5.56 -8.11 -1.35
N ARG A 141 -5.43 -6.97 -0.66
CA ARG A 141 -4.83 -5.75 -1.22
C ARG A 141 -3.41 -5.54 -0.74
N GLU A 142 -3.14 -5.92 0.49
CA GLU A 142 -1.88 -5.65 1.17
C GLU A 142 -1.17 -6.95 1.56
N LYS A 143 0.15 -6.86 1.68
CA LYS A 143 0.95 -7.89 2.31
C LYS A 143 0.61 -7.96 3.78
N PHE A 144 0.48 -9.17 4.33
CA PHE A 144 0.39 -9.37 5.77
C PHE A 144 1.71 -8.98 6.44
N ILE A 145 1.65 -8.11 7.44
CA ILE A 145 2.83 -7.68 8.18
C ILE A 145 2.76 -8.24 9.60
N PRO A 146 3.50 -9.31 9.90
CA PRO A 146 3.64 -9.80 11.27
C PRO A 146 4.57 -8.88 12.06
N LEU A 147 4.20 -8.59 13.30
CA LEU A 147 5.06 -7.93 14.26
C LEU A 147 5.53 -8.99 15.27
N SER A 148 6.81 -9.34 15.22
CA SER A 148 7.39 -10.33 16.13
C SER A 148 7.81 -9.66 17.43
N LYS A 149 7.35 -10.20 18.55
CA LYS A 149 7.83 -9.85 19.89
C LYS A 149 8.25 -11.14 20.61
N GLY A 150 9.52 -11.50 20.46
CA GLY A 150 9.99 -12.84 20.85
C GLY A 150 9.34 -13.91 19.97
N ASP A 151 8.86 -14.98 20.59
CA ASP A 151 8.17 -16.10 19.91
C ASP A 151 6.69 -15.82 19.59
N GLN A 152 6.20 -14.62 19.92
CA GLN A 152 4.82 -14.24 19.71
C GLN A 152 4.68 -13.43 18.42
N ILE A 153 3.71 -13.80 17.60
CA ILE A 153 3.33 -13.06 16.41
C ILE A 153 2.08 -12.26 16.74
N SER A 154 2.24 -10.96 16.74
CA SER A 154 1.16 -9.99 16.74
C SER A 154 0.96 -9.48 15.33
N PHE A 155 -0.16 -8.88 15.02
CA PHE A 155 -0.40 -8.39 13.67
C PHE A 155 -1.19 -7.09 13.66
N LEU A 156 -0.98 -6.33 12.61
CA LEU A 156 -1.72 -5.13 12.34
C LEU A 156 -3.00 -5.49 11.60
N THR A 157 -4.10 -4.92 12.04
CA THR A 157 -5.33 -4.90 11.26
C THR A 157 -5.52 -3.50 10.72
N SER A 158 -5.67 -3.37 9.41
CA SER A 158 -6.18 -2.11 8.87
C SER A 158 -7.64 -2.00 9.29
N VAL A 159 -7.95 -0.94 9.98
CA VAL A 159 -9.33 -0.69 10.39
C VAL A 159 -10.08 -0.21 9.16
N SER A 160 -10.83 -1.10 8.54
CA SER A 160 -11.67 -0.76 7.39
C SER A 160 -12.96 -0.04 7.78
N ASN A 161 -13.03 0.53 8.98
CA ASN A 161 -14.22 1.23 9.46
C ASN A 161 -14.45 2.58 8.79
N ILE A 162 -13.70 2.86 7.79
CA ILE A 162 -13.83 4.06 7.04
C ILE A 162 -14.66 3.80 5.80
N SER A 163 -15.70 3.09 5.95
CA SER A 163 -16.78 3.35 5.05
C SER A 163 -17.28 4.74 5.43
N GLY A 164 -17.15 5.69 4.55
CA GLY A 164 -17.76 6.97 4.72
C GLY A 164 -19.26 6.93 4.81
N MET A 165 -19.76 5.77 5.08
CA MET A 165 -21.14 5.46 5.39
C MET A 165 -21.40 5.37 6.90
N ALA A 166 -20.39 5.23 7.73
CA ALA A 166 -20.53 5.33 9.18
C ALA A 166 -20.48 6.80 9.59
N LEU A 167 -21.56 7.49 9.44
CA LEU A 167 -21.65 8.92 9.27
C LEU A 167 -22.06 9.60 10.55
N GLY A 168 -21.14 10.29 11.14
CA GLY A 168 -21.41 11.26 12.19
C GLY A 168 -20.22 12.20 12.33
N PRO A 169 -20.39 13.39 12.86
CA PRO A 169 -19.31 14.33 13.11
C PRO A 169 -18.22 13.76 14.05
N GLU A 170 -18.54 12.71 14.80
CA GLU A 170 -17.65 12.04 15.73
C GLU A 170 -16.70 11.02 15.07
N VAL A 171 -16.96 10.62 13.83
CA VAL A 171 -16.19 9.55 13.18
C VAL A 171 -14.70 9.89 13.08
N PRO A 172 -14.28 11.08 12.65
CA PRO A 172 -12.85 11.40 12.57
C PRO A 172 -12.14 11.31 13.92
N SER A 173 -12.78 11.73 15.02
CA SER A 173 -12.18 11.71 16.34
C SER A 173 -12.09 10.32 16.96
N LYS A 174 -12.97 9.40 16.54
CA LYS A 174 -13.02 8.01 17.05
C LYS A 174 -12.30 7.02 16.16
N THR A 175 -12.02 7.38 14.91
CA THR A 175 -11.39 6.49 13.94
C THR A 175 -9.91 6.30 14.25
N GLN A 176 -9.51 5.03 14.29
CA GLN A 176 -8.12 4.61 14.37
C GLN A 176 -7.68 4.08 13.01
N LEU A 177 -6.49 4.42 12.55
CA LEU A 177 -5.99 3.99 11.25
C LEU A 177 -5.45 2.57 11.28
N ILE A 178 -4.92 2.15 12.42
CA ILE A 178 -4.35 0.83 12.63
C ILE A 178 -4.82 0.29 13.97
N GLU A 179 -5.13 -0.98 14.00
CA GLU A 179 -5.30 -1.76 15.21
C GLU A 179 -4.21 -2.83 15.30
N TYR A 180 -3.63 -2.93 16.46
CA TYR A 180 -2.65 -3.96 16.80
C TYR A 180 -3.37 -5.05 17.59
N TYR A 181 -3.33 -6.27 17.07
CA TYR A 181 -3.89 -7.43 17.75
C TYR A 181 -2.78 -8.29 18.34
N ASP A 182 -2.85 -8.50 19.65
CA ASP A 182 -1.98 -9.43 20.38
C ASP A 182 -2.76 -10.71 20.70
N PRO A 183 -2.47 -11.83 20.01
CA PRO A 183 -3.19 -13.09 20.24
C PRO A 183 -3.00 -13.67 21.64
N SER A 184 -1.88 -13.37 22.31
CA SER A 184 -1.59 -13.87 23.64
C SER A 184 -2.43 -13.21 24.72
N LEU A 185 -2.74 -11.94 24.53
CA LEU A 185 -3.55 -11.13 25.43
C LEU A 185 -5.01 -11.10 25.02
N GLN A 186 -5.35 -11.61 23.84
CA GLN A 186 -6.66 -11.45 23.18
C GLN A 186 -7.14 -10.00 23.22
N SER A 187 -6.19 -9.10 23.07
CA SER A 187 -6.42 -7.65 23.18
C SER A 187 -6.17 -6.95 21.86
N VAL A 188 -6.97 -5.92 21.63
CA VAL A 188 -6.83 -5.02 20.49
C VAL A 188 -6.44 -3.65 21.01
N GLN A 189 -5.28 -3.16 20.59
CA GLN A 189 -4.84 -1.80 20.84
C GLN A 189 -5.05 -0.95 19.59
N SER A 190 -5.79 0.13 19.73
CA SER A 190 -5.97 1.12 18.67
C SER A 190 -4.75 2.05 18.62
N ILE A 191 -4.24 2.25 17.40
CA ILE A 191 -3.03 3.01 17.15
C ILE A 191 -3.29 4.02 16.03
N ALA A 192 -2.60 5.15 16.08
CA ALA A 192 -2.67 6.19 15.07
C ALA A 192 -4.11 6.71 14.84
N PRO A 193 -4.67 7.49 15.77
CA PRO A 193 -5.97 8.10 15.59
C PRO A 193 -5.96 9.04 14.37
N LEU A 194 -7.03 8.99 13.59
CA LEU A 194 -7.21 9.81 12.41
C LEU A 194 -7.13 11.32 12.75
N SER A 195 -7.64 11.70 13.92
CA SER A 195 -7.61 13.08 14.41
C SER A 195 -6.22 13.68 14.60
N GLU A 196 -5.18 12.86 14.71
CA GLU A 196 -3.78 13.33 14.83
C GLU A 196 -3.13 13.59 13.46
N ARG A 197 -3.80 13.27 12.35
CA ARG A 197 -3.25 13.55 11.02
C ARG A 197 -3.39 15.02 10.67
N ALA A 198 -2.32 15.60 10.10
CA ALA A 198 -2.29 17.02 9.75
C ALA A 198 -3.46 17.43 8.86
N VAL A 199 -3.84 16.57 7.92
CA VAL A 199 -4.95 16.80 7.01
C VAL A 199 -6.31 16.88 7.71
N PHE A 200 -6.43 16.31 8.93
CA PHE A 200 -7.67 16.30 9.72
C PHE A 200 -7.73 17.33 10.83
N GLN A 201 -6.64 18.01 11.14
CA GLN A 201 -6.63 19.05 12.21
C GLN A 201 -7.53 20.23 11.92
N GLY A 202 -7.92 20.42 10.65
CA GLY A 202 -8.87 21.46 10.23
C GLY A 202 -10.30 20.97 10.01
N TYR A 203 -10.58 19.68 10.22
CA TYR A 203 -11.92 19.12 10.03
C TYR A 203 -12.76 19.35 11.26
N GLN A 204 -13.64 20.35 11.22
CA GLN A 204 -14.66 20.59 12.23
C GLN A 204 -16.02 20.13 11.70
N ASP A 205 -16.60 19.21 12.43
CA ASP A 205 -18.02 18.94 12.72
C ASP A 205 -19.01 18.58 11.61
N GLU A 206 -18.87 18.90 10.35
CA GLU A 206 -19.91 18.58 9.36
C GLU A 206 -19.38 18.04 8.03
N LYS A 207 -18.09 17.83 7.92
CA LYS A 207 -17.44 17.47 6.64
C LYS A 207 -16.49 16.32 6.85
N THR A 208 -16.75 15.21 6.22
CA THR A 208 -15.87 14.04 6.26
C THR A 208 -15.45 13.69 4.85
N PRO A 209 -14.13 13.64 4.55
CA PRO A 209 -13.66 13.04 3.33
C PRO A 209 -13.88 11.54 3.39
N VAL A 210 -14.30 10.96 2.29
CA VAL A 210 -14.66 9.56 2.18
C VAL A 210 -14.08 9.03 0.88
N PRO A 211 -13.61 7.81 0.85
CA PRO A 211 -13.17 6.91 1.91
C PRO A 211 -11.70 7.14 2.26
N ILE A 212 -11.35 6.98 3.53
CA ILE A 212 -9.96 7.08 3.98
C ILE A 212 -9.47 5.69 4.35
N TYR A 213 -8.42 5.25 3.69
CA TYR A 213 -7.77 3.99 4.00
C TYR A 213 -6.37 4.25 4.55
N SER A 214 -5.97 3.45 5.51
CA SER A 214 -4.59 3.41 5.98
C SER A 214 -3.72 2.69 4.95
N ILE A 215 -2.53 3.24 4.71
CA ILE A 215 -1.50 2.68 3.83
C ILE A 215 -0.25 2.58 4.68
N TYR A 216 0.26 1.38 4.89
CA TYR A 216 1.39 1.17 5.77
C TYR A 216 2.39 0.15 5.23
N GLY A 217 3.61 0.23 5.73
CA GLY A 217 4.69 -0.70 5.41
C GLY A 217 5.67 -0.79 6.57
N LEU A 218 6.28 -1.95 6.77
CA LEU A 218 7.30 -2.18 7.78
C LEU A 218 8.68 -2.20 7.11
N ASN A 219 9.57 -1.32 7.54
CA ASN A 219 10.99 -1.47 7.29
C ASN A 219 11.55 -2.48 8.29
N SER A 220 11.73 -3.72 7.85
CA SER A 220 12.18 -4.82 8.72
C SER A 220 13.61 -4.64 9.22
N LYS A 221 14.47 -3.92 8.49
CA LYS A 221 15.87 -3.65 8.86
C LYS A 221 15.96 -2.70 10.06
N GLU A 222 15.15 -1.65 10.03
CA GLU A 222 15.11 -0.64 11.11
C GLU A 222 14.06 -0.95 12.17
N ASN A 223 13.17 -1.91 11.90
CA ASN A 223 11.96 -2.19 12.69
C ASN A 223 11.11 -0.92 12.91
N LEU A 224 10.83 -0.21 11.82
CA LEU A 224 10.00 0.99 11.81
C LEU A 224 8.77 0.83 10.93
N LEU A 225 7.62 1.23 11.44
CA LEU A 225 6.36 1.22 10.72
C LEU A 225 6.11 2.59 10.09
N TYR A 226 5.93 2.61 8.78
CA TYR A 226 5.57 3.79 8.01
C TYR A 226 4.07 3.77 7.72
N LEU A 227 3.39 4.87 7.98
CA LEU A 227 1.94 5.00 7.83
C LEU A 227 1.59 6.31 7.13
N THR A 228 0.74 6.22 6.14
CA THR A 228 0.02 7.35 5.53
C THR A 228 -1.44 6.98 5.29
N THR A 229 -2.22 7.86 4.70
CA THR A 229 -3.58 7.58 4.27
C THR A 229 -3.76 7.93 2.79
N THR A 230 -4.88 7.53 2.22
CA THR A 230 -5.23 7.84 0.81
C THR A 230 -5.18 9.32 0.48
N ILE A 231 -5.39 10.20 1.45
CA ILE A 231 -5.49 11.66 1.21
C ILE A 231 -4.41 12.49 1.89
N ASP A 232 -3.48 11.86 2.59
CA ASP A 232 -2.46 12.55 3.39
C ASP A 232 -1.30 13.06 2.53
N ASN A 233 -0.71 14.17 2.95
CA ASN A 233 0.55 14.68 2.44
C ASN A 233 1.71 14.46 3.42
N GLU A 234 1.58 13.47 4.28
CA GLU A 234 2.55 13.13 5.31
C GLU A 234 2.64 11.62 5.50
N ILE A 235 3.85 11.11 5.69
CA ILE A 235 4.12 9.76 6.15
C ILE A 235 4.61 9.86 7.58
N THR A 236 3.91 9.22 8.52
CA THR A 236 4.33 9.14 9.91
C THR A 236 5.07 7.83 10.15
N VAL A 237 6.20 7.90 10.84
CA VAL A 237 7.03 6.75 11.16
C VAL A 237 6.91 6.45 12.65
N TYR A 238 6.51 5.23 12.98
CA TYR A 238 6.31 4.74 14.34
C TYR A 238 7.35 3.70 14.69
N ASN A 239 7.71 3.68 15.98
CA ASN A 239 8.37 2.53 16.58
C ASN A 239 7.30 1.51 16.99
N PRO A 240 7.24 0.30 16.38
CA PRO A 240 6.17 -0.67 16.64
C PRO A 240 6.26 -1.35 18.01
N ILE A 241 7.32 -1.11 18.80
CA ILE A 241 7.46 -1.67 20.15
C ILE A 241 6.63 -0.85 21.15
N ASN A 242 6.63 0.46 21.00
CA ASN A 242 6.01 1.39 21.95
C ASN A 242 5.04 2.39 21.32
N TRP A 243 4.89 2.35 20.00
CA TRP A 243 4.01 3.18 19.20
C TRP A 243 4.29 4.67 19.23
N PHE A 244 5.48 5.07 19.64
CA PHE A 244 5.87 6.47 19.57
C PHE A 244 6.19 6.89 18.14
N VAL A 245 5.82 8.12 17.81
CA VAL A 245 6.20 8.76 16.55
C VAL A 245 7.69 9.06 16.57
N VAL A 246 8.43 8.46 15.65
CA VAL A 246 9.87 8.67 15.49
C VAL A 246 10.14 9.90 14.64
N LYS A 247 9.43 10.02 13.51
CA LYS A 247 9.53 11.14 12.58
C LYS A 247 8.28 11.29 11.73
N ARG A 248 8.12 12.46 11.12
CA ARG A 248 7.09 12.75 10.12
C ARG A 248 7.77 13.24 8.85
N ILE A 249 7.43 12.65 7.72
CA ILE A 249 8.00 12.95 6.41
C ILE A 249 6.92 13.66 5.61
N LYS A 250 7.16 14.92 5.24
CA LYS A 250 6.25 15.65 4.36
C LYS A 250 6.39 15.15 2.93
N VAL A 251 5.26 14.94 2.29
CA VAL A 251 5.17 14.55 0.89
C VAL A 251 4.79 15.77 0.05
N LYS A 252 5.57 16.04 -0.98
CA LYS A 252 5.28 17.08 -1.96
C LYS A 252 4.90 16.42 -3.28
N HIS A 253 3.62 16.26 -3.49
CA HIS A 253 3.11 15.76 -4.76
C HIS A 253 3.11 16.91 -5.79
N GLU A 254 3.51 16.65 -7.02
CA GLU A 254 3.48 17.65 -8.10
C GLU A 254 2.06 17.92 -8.62
N LYS A 255 1.22 16.88 -8.65
CA LYS A 255 -0.11 16.90 -9.27
C LYS A 255 -1.21 16.32 -8.36
N PHE A 256 -1.08 16.52 -7.07
CA PHE A 256 -2.09 16.03 -6.13
C PHE A 256 -3.24 17.02 -5.99
N LYS A 257 -4.39 16.66 -6.52
CA LYS A 257 -5.64 17.39 -6.29
C LYS A 257 -6.26 16.82 -5.00
N PRO A 258 -6.18 17.55 -3.87
CA PRO A 258 -6.71 17.05 -2.60
C PRO A 258 -8.23 16.91 -2.67
N LEU A 259 -8.76 16.03 -1.84
CA LEU A 259 -10.19 15.89 -1.68
C LEU A 259 -10.77 17.17 -1.03
N ASP A 260 -11.77 17.74 -1.65
CA ASP A 260 -12.52 18.85 -1.07
C ASP A 260 -13.40 18.36 0.07
N ASN A 261 -13.58 19.21 1.08
CA ASN A 261 -14.49 18.95 2.17
C ASN A 261 -15.93 18.79 1.66
N ILE A 262 -16.48 17.57 1.73
CA ILE A 262 -17.82 17.26 1.31
C ILE A 262 -18.74 17.30 2.54
N PRO A 263 -19.80 18.14 2.58
CA PRO A 263 -20.76 18.12 3.68
C PRO A 263 -21.42 16.76 3.83
N LEU A 264 -21.51 16.24 5.06
CA LEU A 264 -22.12 14.93 5.37
C LEU A 264 -23.56 14.79 4.80
N LYS A 265 -24.32 15.87 4.79
CA LYS A 265 -25.69 15.89 4.26
C LYS A 265 -25.80 15.63 2.76
N GLU A 266 -24.69 15.67 2.07
CA GLU A 266 -24.62 15.53 0.62
C GLU A 266 -23.95 14.23 0.18
N THR A 267 -23.69 13.29 1.09
CA THR A 267 -23.16 11.97 0.79
C THR A 267 -24.25 11.08 0.17
N ASN A 268 -24.47 11.24 -1.12
CA ASN A 268 -25.23 10.28 -1.92
C ASN A 268 -24.26 9.44 -2.76
N PHE A 269 -24.78 8.38 -3.38
CA PHE A 269 -23.98 7.45 -4.18
C PHE A 269 -23.20 8.15 -5.31
N ASP A 270 -23.77 9.14 -5.97
CA ASP A 270 -23.12 9.93 -7.02
C ASP A 270 -21.91 10.71 -6.52
N ARG A 271 -21.91 11.11 -5.27
CA ARG A 271 -20.77 11.78 -4.64
C ARG A 271 -19.66 10.82 -4.24
N VAL A 272 -20.02 9.63 -3.78
CA VAL A 272 -19.04 8.57 -3.51
C VAL A 272 -18.30 8.21 -4.80
N GLU A 273 -18.94 8.24 -5.96
CA GLU A 273 -18.24 8.09 -7.24
C GLU A 273 -17.35 9.29 -7.60
N ARG A 274 -17.72 10.51 -7.19
CA ARG A 274 -16.94 11.72 -7.48
C ARG A 274 -15.62 11.83 -6.74
N TYR A 275 -15.37 11.01 -5.72
CA TYR A 275 -14.03 10.99 -5.10
C TYR A 275 -12.94 10.60 -6.12
N LYS A 276 -13.30 9.92 -7.20
CA LYS A 276 -12.39 9.60 -8.32
C LYS A 276 -11.83 10.83 -9.03
N LEU A 277 -12.45 12.00 -8.86
CA LEU A 277 -11.93 13.28 -9.35
C LEU A 277 -10.68 13.74 -8.60
N TYR A 278 -10.43 13.19 -7.42
CA TYR A 278 -9.33 13.59 -6.54
C TYR A 278 -8.17 12.61 -6.61
N ALA A 279 -6.99 13.10 -6.27
CA ALA A 279 -5.80 12.25 -6.18
C ALA A 279 -5.83 11.44 -4.88
N GLU A 280 -5.23 10.25 -4.92
CA GLU A 280 -5.17 9.36 -3.76
C GLU A 280 -3.82 8.66 -3.68
N ASN A 281 -3.22 8.61 -2.49
CA ASN A 281 -2.13 7.68 -2.23
C ASN A 281 -2.64 6.24 -2.32
N GLN A 282 -1.82 5.33 -2.82
CA GLN A 282 -2.21 3.94 -3.08
C GLN A 282 -1.37 2.93 -2.32
N LYS A 283 -0.05 3.11 -2.29
CA LYS A 283 0.89 2.14 -1.71
C LYS A 283 2.14 2.80 -1.16
N LEU A 284 2.71 2.19 -0.11
CA LEU A 284 4.09 2.38 0.32
C LEU A 284 4.93 1.19 -0.15
N LEU A 285 6.05 1.48 -0.81
CA LEU A 285 7.03 0.49 -1.22
C LEU A 285 8.22 0.57 -0.29
N MET A 286 8.39 -0.45 0.55
CA MET A 286 9.53 -0.54 1.47
C MET A 286 10.63 -1.32 0.76
N PHE A 287 11.71 -0.63 0.37
CA PHE A 287 12.89 -1.25 -0.24
C PHE A 287 13.91 -1.70 0.82
N ASP A 288 14.87 -2.51 0.42
CA ASP A 288 15.89 -3.08 1.34
C ASP A 288 16.89 -2.04 1.85
N SER A 289 17.05 -0.95 1.12
CA SER A 289 17.87 0.20 1.48
C SER A 289 17.05 1.24 2.24
N ASP A 290 17.66 2.37 2.57
CA ASP A 290 16.95 3.53 3.15
C ASP A 290 16.03 4.24 2.14
N LEU A 291 15.66 3.50 1.09
CA LEU A 291 14.78 3.95 0.01
C LEU A 291 13.32 3.59 0.35
N LEU A 292 12.43 4.54 0.14
CA LEU A 292 10.99 4.41 0.30
C LEU A 292 10.30 4.92 -0.96
N GLY A 293 9.30 4.22 -1.45
CA GLY A 293 8.42 4.67 -2.52
C GLY A 293 7.01 4.96 -2.02
N LEU A 294 6.40 6.03 -2.52
CA LEU A 294 4.97 6.30 -2.38
C LEU A 294 4.35 6.33 -3.78
N VAL A 295 3.45 5.39 -4.02
CA VAL A 295 2.64 5.36 -5.24
C VAL A 295 1.34 6.11 -4.98
N TYR A 296 0.97 7.02 -5.86
CA TYR A 296 -0.32 7.69 -5.83
C TYR A 296 -0.96 7.75 -7.22
N ILE A 297 -2.28 7.92 -7.25
CA ILE A 297 -3.06 8.07 -8.48
C ILE A 297 -3.51 9.53 -8.63
N LEU A 298 -3.41 10.06 -9.82
CA LEU A 298 -3.85 11.42 -10.17
C LEU A 298 -5.37 11.52 -10.09
N GLY A 299 -5.87 12.67 -9.69
CA GLY A 299 -7.28 13.01 -9.92
C GLY A 299 -7.55 13.19 -11.42
N GLU A 300 -8.81 13.07 -11.79
CA GLU A 300 -9.23 13.36 -13.16
C GLU A 300 -10.08 14.63 -13.26
N SER A 301 -10.23 15.15 -14.45
CA SER A 301 -11.17 16.26 -14.71
C SER A 301 -12.61 15.76 -14.75
N GLU A 302 -13.58 16.62 -14.46
CA GLU A 302 -15.01 16.28 -14.59
C GLU A 302 -15.35 15.83 -16.02
N ALA A 303 -14.78 16.48 -17.03
CA ALA A 303 -15.00 16.10 -18.42
C ALA A 303 -14.48 14.71 -18.75
N SER A 304 -13.31 14.31 -18.21
CA SER A 304 -12.74 12.98 -18.36
C SER A 304 -13.58 11.94 -17.64
N PHE A 305 -14.03 12.24 -16.42
CA PHE A 305 -14.89 11.38 -15.62
C PHE A 305 -16.23 11.11 -16.33
N GLU A 306 -16.92 12.14 -16.80
CA GLU A 306 -18.19 12.00 -17.52
C GLU A 306 -18.00 11.26 -18.86
N SER A 307 -16.92 11.52 -19.60
CA SER A 307 -16.60 10.79 -20.82
C SER A 307 -16.42 9.29 -20.54
N ARG A 308 -15.69 8.91 -19.52
CA ARG A 308 -15.52 7.50 -19.13
C ARG A 308 -16.83 6.84 -18.75
N LYS A 309 -17.67 7.52 -17.97
CA LYS A 309 -18.96 7.01 -17.54
C LYS A 309 -19.86 6.69 -18.75
N ASN A 310 -19.80 7.51 -19.80
CA ASN A 310 -20.64 7.38 -20.98
C ASN A 310 -20.09 6.42 -22.04
N THR A 311 -18.77 6.23 -22.10
CA THR A 311 -18.11 5.47 -23.17
C THR A 311 -17.59 4.10 -22.73
N GLY A 312 -17.68 3.75 -21.44
CA GLY A 312 -17.13 2.50 -20.92
C GLY A 312 -15.60 2.41 -20.95
N ILE A 313 -14.90 3.52 -21.19
CA ILE A 313 -13.43 3.58 -21.19
C ILE A 313 -12.89 3.10 -19.85
N LYS A 314 -11.71 2.46 -19.87
CA LYS A 314 -11.03 1.91 -18.69
C LYS A 314 -11.04 2.89 -17.52
N SER A 315 -11.41 2.41 -16.35
CA SER A 315 -11.29 3.18 -15.10
C SER A 315 -9.86 3.71 -14.93
N ARG A 316 -9.67 4.94 -14.41
CA ARG A 316 -8.36 5.46 -14.07
C ARG A 316 -7.53 4.52 -13.20
N LEU A 317 -8.20 3.66 -12.39
CA LEU A 317 -7.54 2.64 -11.56
C LEU A 317 -6.86 1.54 -12.39
N LYS A 318 -7.18 1.42 -13.67
CA LYS A 318 -6.56 0.47 -14.61
C LYS A 318 -5.64 1.15 -15.63
N ASP A 319 -5.49 2.47 -15.53
CA ASP A 319 -4.70 3.28 -16.44
C ASP A 319 -3.33 3.61 -15.81
N PRO A 320 -2.22 3.00 -16.28
CA PRO A 320 -0.89 3.25 -15.75
C PRO A 320 -0.47 4.71 -15.81
N GLU A 321 -0.92 5.46 -16.79
CA GLU A 321 -0.58 6.88 -16.96
C GLU A 321 -1.16 7.76 -15.84
N SER A 322 -2.16 7.25 -15.12
CA SER A 322 -2.74 7.92 -13.96
C SER A 322 -1.87 7.79 -12.71
N TYR A 323 -0.87 6.92 -12.66
CA TYR A 323 -0.07 6.66 -11.48
C TYR A 323 1.25 7.42 -11.48
N ARG A 324 1.72 7.75 -10.27
CA ARG A 324 3.03 8.35 -10.02
C ARG A 324 3.70 7.67 -8.85
N LEU A 325 5.02 7.54 -8.94
CA LEU A 325 5.90 7.07 -7.88
C LEU A 325 6.77 8.22 -7.40
N ILE A 326 6.67 8.55 -6.13
CA ILE A 326 7.58 9.45 -5.42
C ILE A 326 8.57 8.60 -4.65
N LEU A 327 9.85 8.94 -4.72
CA LEU A 327 10.92 8.24 -4.02
C LEU A 327 11.49 9.12 -2.90
N PHE A 328 11.85 8.48 -1.80
CA PHE A 328 12.50 9.10 -0.65
C PHE A 328 13.75 8.30 -0.29
N LYS A 329 14.82 9.00 0.07
CA LYS A 329 16.04 8.40 0.61
C LYS A 329 16.33 9.02 1.97
N ASP A 330 16.57 8.21 2.99
CA ASP A 330 16.79 8.66 4.37
C ASP A 330 15.67 9.56 4.92
N GLY A 331 14.46 9.39 4.39
CA GLY A 331 13.30 10.23 4.73
C GLY A 331 13.27 11.60 4.03
N VAL A 332 14.14 11.84 3.06
CA VAL A 332 14.15 13.03 2.21
C VAL A 332 13.57 12.69 0.85
N GLN A 333 12.58 13.44 0.39
CA GLN A 333 12.00 13.26 -0.94
C GLN A 333 13.03 13.57 -2.02
N LEU A 334 13.21 12.64 -2.93
CA LEU A 334 14.07 12.80 -4.12
C LEU A 334 13.33 13.63 -5.20
N PRO A 335 14.08 14.33 -6.06
CA PRO A 335 13.48 15.15 -7.11
C PRO A 335 12.71 14.34 -8.15
N GLY A 336 11.58 14.88 -8.58
CA GLY A 336 10.75 14.34 -9.65
C GLY A 336 9.79 13.24 -9.22
N GLU A 337 8.82 13.01 -10.08
CA GLU A 337 7.85 11.91 -9.97
C GLU A 337 8.03 10.98 -11.15
N HIS A 338 7.95 9.69 -10.90
CA HIS A 338 8.20 8.67 -11.92
C HIS A 338 6.89 8.03 -12.36
N MET A 339 6.83 7.58 -13.59
CA MET A 339 5.70 6.88 -14.18
C MET A 339 6.18 5.58 -14.83
N ILE A 340 5.40 4.53 -14.66
CA ILE A 340 5.56 3.26 -15.37
C ILE A 340 4.38 3.14 -16.33
N SER A 341 4.63 3.29 -17.62
CA SER A 341 3.56 3.28 -18.63
C SER A 341 3.07 1.87 -18.99
N SER A 342 3.88 0.83 -18.71
CA SER A 342 3.54 -0.55 -19.04
C SER A 342 2.51 -1.18 -18.13
N GLY A 343 2.36 -0.67 -16.88
CA GLY A 343 1.48 -1.33 -15.92
C GLY A 343 1.39 -0.64 -14.56
N LEU A 344 0.81 -1.37 -13.61
CA LEU A 344 0.58 -0.90 -12.24
C LEU A 344 1.61 -1.49 -11.29
N ILE A 345 2.18 -0.66 -10.45
CA ILE A 345 3.14 -1.10 -9.43
C ILE A 345 2.39 -1.93 -8.37
N GLU A 346 2.80 -3.19 -8.18
CA GLU A 346 2.16 -4.11 -7.24
C GLU A 346 2.84 -4.14 -5.88
N MET A 347 4.16 -4.39 -5.83
CA MET A 347 4.85 -4.59 -4.56
C MET A 347 6.37 -4.38 -4.70
N PRO A 348 7.09 -4.07 -3.61
CA PRO A 348 8.54 -4.07 -3.61
C PRO A 348 9.10 -5.49 -3.66
N LEU A 349 10.28 -5.63 -4.24
CA LEU A 349 11.11 -6.83 -4.29
C LEU A 349 12.51 -6.51 -3.73
N PRO A 350 13.31 -7.51 -3.34
CA PRO A 350 14.70 -7.30 -2.91
C PRO A 350 15.56 -6.55 -3.94
N ASN A 351 16.64 -5.92 -3.46
CA ASN A 351 17.63 -5.21 -4.27
C ASN A 351 17.04 -3.98 -4.99
N ASN A 352 16.21 -3.20 -4.30
CA ASN A 352 15.54 -2.00 -4.82
C ASN A 352 14.71 -2.24 -6.09
N ARG A 353 14.22 -3.46 -6.24
CA ARG A 353 13.32 -3.84 -7.34
C ARG A 353 11.85 -3.77 -6.90
N PHE A 354 10.98 -3.76 -7.87
CA PHE A 354 9.54 -3.83 -7.65
C PHE A 354 8.84 -4.54 -8.81
N LEU A 355 7.73 -5.14 -8.50
CA LEU A 355 6.87 -5.85 -9.44
C LEU A 355 5.84 -4.90 -10.04
N VAL A 356 5.67 -4.97 -11.34
CA VAL A 356 4.68 -4.23 -12.11
C VAL A 356 3.78 -5.22 -12.81
N LYS A 357 2.49 -5.11 -12.55
CA LYS A 357 1.46 -5.85 -13.28
C LYS A 357 1.22 -5.13 -14.60
N VAL A 358 1.51 -5.78 -15.71
CA VAL A 358 1.32 -5.21 -17.04
C VAL A 358 -0.16 -4.99 -17.30
N SER A 359 -0.51 -3.87 -17.89
CA SER A 359 -1.89 -3.58 -18.28
C SER A 359 -2.34 -4.54 -19.39
N GLU A 360 -3.50 -5.16 -19.18
CA GLU A 360 -4.10 -6.06 -20.15
C GLU A 360 -4.40 -5.30 -21.44
N GLY A 361 -3.90 -5.81 -22.57
CA GLY A 361 -4.34 -5.42 -23.89
C GLY A 361 -5.71 -6.03 -24.21
N ASP A 362 -6.20 -5.79 -25.43
CA ASP A 362 -7.47 -6.39 -25.91
C ASP A 362 -7.25 -7.82 -26.45
N GLU A 363 -6.03 -8.32 -26.45
CA GLU A 363 -5.67 -9.65 -26.92
C GLU A 363 -5.76 -10.69 -25.80
N GLU A 364 -6.33 -11.86 -26.11
CA GLU A 364 -6.28 -13.01 -25.22
C GLU A 364 -4.83 -13.48 -25.09
N MET A 365 -4.30 -13.50 -23.87
CA MET A 365 -2.95 -13.97 -23.59
C MET A 365 -3.01 -15.33 -22.90
N GLU A 366 -2.04 -16.19 -23.22
CA GLU A 366 -1.90 -17.52 -22.60
C GLU A 366 -1.29 -17.44 -21.19
N TYR A 367 -0.89 -16.25 -20.74
CA TYR A 367 -0.26 -16.00 -19.44
C TYR A 367 -0.64 -14.62 -18.91
N TYR A 368 -0.44 -14.42 -17.63
CA TYR A 368 -0.66 -13.15 -16.95
C TYR A 368 0.68 -12.42 -16.77
N PRO A 369 0.92 -11.30 -17.47
CA PRO A 369 2.24 -10.70 -17.53
C PRO A 369 2.53 -9.76 -16.37
N TYR A 370 3.74 -9.87 -15.86
CA TYR A 370 4.37 -8.93 -14.93
C TYR A 370 5.74 -8.52 -15.45
N GLU A 371 6.21 -7.38 -15.00
CA GLU A 371 7.58 -6.88 -15.22
C GLU A 371 8.26 -6.65 -13.89
N ILE A 372 9.57 -6.91 -13.84
CA ILE A 372 10.41 -6.55 -12.70
C ILE A 372 11.22 -5.32 -13.08
N TRP A 373 11.06 -4.27 -12.29
CA TRP A 373 11.76 -3.01 -12.44
C TRP A 373 12.71 -2.78 -11.28
N GLU A 374 13.75 -1.99 -11.51
CA GLU A 374 14.78 -1.63 -10.54
C GLU A 374 14.92 -0.12 -10.43
N VAL A 375 15.12 0.38 -9.20
CA VAL A 375 15.49 1.76 -8.91
C VAL A 375 17.01 1.85 -8.94
N VAL A 376 17.56 2.52 -9.95
CA VAL A 376 19.01 2.69 -10.15
C VAL A 376 19.41 4.09 -9.74
N GLU A 377 20.40 4.20 -8.88
CA GLU A 377 21.03 5.44 -8.46
C GLU A 377 22.29 5.69 -9.31
N ASN A 378 22.35 6.83 -10.04
CA ASN A 378 23.48 7.24 -10.87
C ASN A 378 24.28 8.36 -10.23
#